data_fdefc1a2c669c7d9f251876b860ed945
#
_entry.id   fdefc1a2c669c7d9f251876b860ed945
#
_cell.length_a   1.000
_cell.length_b   1.000
_cell.length_c   1.000
_cell.angle_alpha   90.00
_cell.angle_beta   90.00
_cell.angle_gamma   90.00
#
_symmetry.space_group_name_H-M   'P 1'
#
loop_
_entity.id
_entity.type
_entity.pdbx_description
1 polymer ?
#
loop_
_entity_poly.entity_id
_entity_poly.type
_entity_poly.pdbx_seq_one_letter_code
_entity_poly.pdbx_strand_id
1 'polypeptide(L)'
;MAWTETFCCDICGKEKNEESDDWWLAWEEEISPTPEVHQPMLKVTHWNNFLSHDATAKHLCGGSCAHTLLDRWLHEAYESS
;
A
#
# COMPACT_ATOMS: atom_id res chain seq x y z
N MET A 1 29.74 -5.04 6.08
CA MET A 1 29.17 -4.05 5.15
C MET A 1 27.67 -3.92 5.41
N ALA A 2 27.27 -2.74 5.83
CA ALA A 2 25.86 -2.51 6.13
C ALA A 2 25.07 -2.35 4.84
N TRP A 3 24.07 -3.17 4.67
CA TRP A 3 23.17 -3.08 3.54
C TRP A 3 21.90 -2.41 4.01
N THR A 4 21.69 -1.18 3.57
CA THR A 4 20.51 -0.42 3.97
C THR A 4 19.52 -0.37 2.83
N GLU A 5 18.32 -0.88 3.10
CA GLU A 5 17.21 -0.73 2.18
C GLU A 5 16.50 0.56 2.51
N THR A 6 16.25 1.36 1.49
CA THR A 6 15.51 2.60 1.66
C THR A 6 14.12 2.41 1.09
N PHE A 7 13.11 2.66 1.91
CA PHE A 7 11.72 2.62 1.49
C PHE A 7 11.19 4.04 1.38
N CYS A 8 10.42 4.29 0.35
CA CYS A 8 9.81 5.60 0.12
C CYS A 8 8.30 5.47 0.09
N CYS A 9 7.62 6.49 0.58
CA CYS A 9 6.17 6.53 0.53
C CYS A 9 5.70 6.66 -0.92
N ASP A 10 4.78 5.80 -1.34
CA ASP A 10 4.25 5.81 -2.69
C ASP A 10 3.33 7.00 -2.99
N ILE A 11 2.94 7.74 -1.97
CA ILE A 11 2.05 8.89 -2.10
C ILE A 11 2.83 10.20 -2.10
N CYS A 12 3.66 10.44 -1.09
CA CYS A 12 4.35 11.72 -0.93
C CYS A 12 5.85 11.66 -1.21
N GLY A 13 6.42 10.47 -1.39
CA GLY A 13 7.83 10.30 -1.68
C GLY A 13 8.78 10.41 -0.49
N LYS A 14 8.24 10.52 0.71
CA LYS A 14 9.06 10.62 1.92
C LYS A 14 9.83 9.33 2.15
N GLU A 15 11.11 9.45 2.50
CA GLU A 15 11.93 8.29 2.83
C GLU A 15 11.63 7.80 4.23
N LYS A 16 11.60 6.49 4.39
CA LYS A 16 11.40 5.87 5.69
C LYS A 16 12.68 5.91 6.51
N ASN A 17 12.56 6.39 7.73
CA ASN A 17 13.62 6.35 8.72
C ASN A 17 13.52 5.02 9.47
N GLU A 18 14.65 4.42 9.85
CA GLU A 18 14.69 3.16 10.59
C GLU A 18 13.89 3.21 11.90
N GLU A 19 13.80 4.37 12.50
CA GLU A 19 13.07 4.57 13.76
C GLU A 19 11.57 4.85 13.58
N SER A 20 11.11 4.99 12.35
CA SER A 20 9.70 5.30 12.08
C SER A 20 8.84 4.06 12.16
N ASP A 21 7.92 4.02 13.11
CA ASP A 21 7.01 2.89 13.30
C ASP A 21 5.59 3.18 12.77
N ASP A 22 5.36 4.39 12.26
CA ASP A 22 4.03 4.84 11.85
C ASP A 22 3.69 4.53 10.41
N TRP A 23 4.51 3.74 9.76
CA TRP A 23 4.31 3.40 8.36
C TRP A 23 3.31 2.27 8.19
N TRP A 24 2.70 2.23 7.02
CA TRP A 24 1.67 1.27 6.66
C TRP A 24 2.01 0.63 5.33
N LEU A 25 1.46 -0.56 5.11
CA LEU A 25 1.57 -1.27 3.84
C LEU A 25 0.18 -1.48 3.27
N ALA A 26 0.08 -1.42 1.94
CA ALA A 26 -1.19 -1.63 1.27
C ALA A 26 -1.01 -2.47 0.02
N TRP A 27 -2.02 -3.25 -0.30
CA TRP A 27 -2.07 -4.05 -1.51
C TRP A 27 -3.39 -3.83 -2.22
N GLU A 28 -3.32 -3.72 -3.53
CA GLU A 28 -4.49 -3.70 -4.38
C GLU A 28 -4.64 -5.08 -4.98
N GLU A 29 -5.71 -5.76 -4.65
CA GLU A 29 -5.98 -7.13 -5.09
C GLU A 29 -7.33 -7.19 -5.77
N GLU A 30 -7.61 -8.33 -6.38
CA GLU A 30 -8.89 -8.58 -7.03
C GLU A 30 -9.47 -9.87 -6.48
N ILE A 31 -10.76 -9.83 -6.14
CA ILE A 31 -11.50 -11.01 -5.70
C ILE A 31 -12.45 -11.41 -6.82
N SER A 32 -12.39 -12.69 -7.20
CA SER A 32 -13.28 -13.26 -8.22
C SER A 32 -14.03 -14.45 -7.62
N PRO A 33 -15.13 -14.20 -6.89
CA PRO A 33 -15.91 -15.31 -6.32
C PRO A 33 -16.55 -16.19 -7.39
N THR A 34 -16.80 -15.63 -8.57
CA THR A 34 -17.24 -16.39 -9.75
C THR A 34 -16.46 -15.89 -10.97
N PRO A 35 -16.41 -16.67 -12.09
CA PRO A 35 -15.71 -16.22 -13.29
C PRO A 35 -16.26 -14.93 -13.90
N GLU A 36 -17.50 -14.58 -13.57
CA GLU A 36 -18.15 -13.40 -14.11
C GLU A 36 -18.05 -12.18 -13.22
N VAL A 37 -17.60 -12.36 -11.97
CA VAL A 37 -17.54 -11.28 -11.00
C VAL A 37 -16.10 -11.01 -10.61
N HIS A 38 -15.66 -9.78 -10.87
CA HIS A 38 -14.34 -9.30 -10.48
C HIS A 38 -14.52 -8.08 -9.59
N GLN A 39 -14.10 -8.18 -8.34
CA GLN A 39 -14.22 -7.07 -7.40
C GLN A 39 -12.85 -6.61 -6.94
N PRO A 40 -12.55 -5.31 -7.04
CA PRO A 40 -11.31 -4.77 -6.49
C PRO A 40 -11.34 -4.82 -4.97
N MET A 41 -10.18 -5.08 -4.38
CA MET A 41 -10.02 -5.12 -2.94
C MET A 41 -8.76 -4.37 -2.55
N LEU A 42 -8.88 -3.52 -1.55
CA LEU A 42 -7.73 -2.84 -0.97
C LEU A 42 -7.47 -3.41 0.41
N LYS A 43 -6.24 -3.81 0.65
CA LYS A 43 -5.82 -4.41 1.91
C LYS A 43 -4.74 -3.53 2.51
N VAL A 44 -4.92 -3.14 3.77
CA VAL A 44 -3.98 -2.26 4.47
C VAL A 44 -3.60 -2.91 5.78
N THR A 45 -2.31 -2.89 6.09
CA THR A 45 -1.81 -3.40 7.34
C THR A 45 -0.73 -2.47 7.90
N HIS A 46 -0.48 -2.58 9.19
CA HIS A 46 0.61 -1.86 9.82
C HIS A 46 1.95 -2.37 9.27
N TRP A 47 3.00 -1.55 9.34
CA TRP A 47 4.30 -1.90 8.80
C TRP A 47 4.80 -3.24 9.36
N ASN A 48 5.30 -4.08 8.47
CA ASN A 48 5.91 -5.35 8.80
C ASN A 48 7.12 -5.56 7.89
N ASN A 49 8.28 -5.82 8.49
CA ASN A 49 9.53 -5.95 7.75
C ASN A 49 9.51 -7.07 6.71
N PHE A 50 8.80 -8.16 6.98
CA PHE A 50 8.68 -9.25 6.02
C PHE A 50 7.80 -8.86 4.84
N LEU A 51 6.69 -8.20 5.12
CA LEU A 51 5.72 -7.83 4.09
C LEU A 51 6.19 -6.64 3.25
N SER A 52 7.06 -5.80 3.81
CA SER A 52 7.57 -4.62 3.10
C SER A 52 8.42 -4.97 1.87
N HIS A 53 8.93 -6.19 1.81
CA HIS A 53 9.71 -6.66 0.66
C HIS A 53 8.85 -7.20 -0.48
N ASP A 54 7.55 -7.31 -0.30
CA ASP A 54 6.66 -7.74 -1.36
C ASP A 54 6.67 -6.70 -2.48
N ALA A 55 6.94 -7.14 -3.71
CA ALA A 55 7.04 -6.27 -4.87
C ALA A 55 5.73 -5.54 -5.18
N THR A 56 4.60 -6.10 -4.76
CA THR A 56 3.29 -5.50 -5.00
C THR A 56 2.80 -4.63 -3.85
N ALA A 57 3.53 -4.60 -2.74
CA ALA A 57 3.16 -3.80 -1.58
C ALA A 57 3.44 -2.32 -1.83
N LYS A 58 2.48 -1.47 -1.47
CA LYS A 58 2.65 -0.03 -1.47
C LYS A 58 3.06 0.42 -0.07
N HIS A 59 3.99 1.35 0.00
CA HIS A 59 4.54 1.86 1.25
C HIS A 59 3.94 3.22 1.55
N LEU A 60 3.40 3.39 2.75
CA LEU A 60 2.72 4.61 3.16
C LEU A 60 3.36 5.15 4.43
N CYS A 61 3.67 6.43 4.46
CA CYS A 61 4.40 7.03 5.57
C CYS A 61 3.53 7.38 6.78
N GLY A 62 2.23 7.19 6.68
CA GLY A 62 1.32 7.47 7.80
C GLY A 62 -0.13 7.43 7.36
N GLY A 63 -1.02 7.72 8.30
CA GLY A 63 -2.45 7.67 8.07
C GLY A 63 -2.94 8.61 6.98
N SER A 64 -2.35 9.81 6.87
CA SER A 64 -2.71 10.77 5.84
C SER A 64 -2.49 10.20 4.44
N CYS A 65 -1.35 9.56 4.22
CA CYS A 65 -1.06 8.93 2.93
C CYS A 65 -1.92 7.71 2.70
N ALA A 66 -2.24 6.97 3.75
CA ALA A 66 -3.16 5.84 3.65
C ALA A 66 -4.55 6.30 3.22
N HIS A 67 -5.04 7.40 3.79
CA HIS A 67 -6.32 8.01 3.39
C HIS A 67 -6.28 8.48 1.94
N THR A 68 -5.18 9.09 1.53
CA THR A 68 -5.01 9.53 0.15
C THR A 68 -5.04 8.35 -0.82
N LEU A 69 -4.36 7.27 -0.47
CA LEU A 69 -4.37 6.06 -1.29
C LEU A 69 -5.78 5.48 -1.40
N LEU A 70 -6.49 5.41 -0.28
CA LEU A 70 -7.86 4.91 -0.25
C LEU A 70 -8.76 5.75 -1.15
N ASP A 71 -8.64 7.07 -1.05
CA ASP A 71 -9.43 7.99 -1.86
C ASP A 71 -9.16 7.79 -3.36
N ARG A 72 -7.91 7.70 -3.75
CA ARG A 72 -7.52 7.43 -5.14
C ARG A 72 -8.03 6.08 -5.61
N TRP A 73 -7.90 5.07 -4.78
CA TRP A 73 -8.35 3.72 -5.11
C TRP A 73 -9.86 3.67 -5.31
N LEU A 74 -10.62 4.35 -4.46
CA LEU A 74 -12.07 4.43 -4.59
C LEU A 74 -12.48 5.13 -5.88
N HIS A 75 -11.78 6.19 -6.27
CA HIS A 75 -12.03 6.87 -7.52
C HIS A 75 -11.77 5.97 -8.73
N GLU A 76 -10.64 5.29 -8.74
CA GLU A 76 -10.29 4.40 -9.85
C GLU A 76 -11.25 3.24 -9.95
N ALA A 77 -11.62 2.63 -8.83
CA ALA A 77 -12.54 1.51 -8.82
C ALA A 77 -13.94 1.92 -9.28
N TYR A 78 -14.36 3.12 -8.90
CA TYR A 78 -15.67 3.65 -9.28
C TYR A 78 -15.71 3.99 -10.77
N GLU A 79 -14.67 4.60 -11.31
CA GLU A 79 -14.61 4.99 -12.71
C GLU A 79 -14.50 3.81 -13.66
N SER A 80 -13.89 2.72 -13.21
CA SER A 80 -13.70 1.53 -14.07
C SER A 80 -14.89 0.58 -14.07
N SER A 81 -15.94 0.92 -13.38
CA SER A 81 -17.14 0.08 -13.31
C SER A 81 -18.15 0.39 -14.42
#